data_1b59c032c70b6e3a883c07e38f0d59ee
#
_entry.id   1b59c032c70b6e3a883c07e38f0d59ee
#
_cell.length_a   1.000
_cell.length_b   1.000
_cell.length_c   1.000
_cell.angle_alpha   90.00
_cell.angle_beta   90.00
_cell.angle_gamma   90.00
#
_symmetry.space_group_name_H-M   'P 1'
#
loop_
_entity.id
_entity.type
_entity.pdbx_description
1 polymer ?
#
loop_
_entity_poly.entity_id
_entity_poly.type
_entity_poly.pdbx_seq_one_letter_code
_entity_poly.pdbx_strand_id
1 'polypeptide(L)'
;MDTGYCGKDCGVCARRGEISCPGCRLGPGEPSNAECPIARCCVQLHYGNCSACPQNRCCERLGWRSREPERRLAKRAAAYRGRSEGAESARPVARKLQLLFWLIIPGLLSALAQNARLPALVLAGLIVSVLSRAAYAALLLSLGSSDCRYRHAGALTLLAVVLETALSFVTSGVYSVSGALFLSLAALAAAFGGECYEYMAHAALLSALDDELADKWRNLLRWYALFTGTAVAALLLSGLMLLAMLATITAALALTVLGIVKLVYLYRTADVFRGIAQR
;
A
#
# COMPACT_ATOMS: atom_id res chain seq x y z
N MET A 1 -11.52 -32.03 -14.52
CA MET A 1 -10.48 -31.17 -13.87
C MET A 1 -10.98 -30.82 -12.49
N ASP A 2 -10.37 -31.41 -11.45
CA ASP A 2 -10.80 -31.18 -10.08
C ASP A 2 -10.23 -29.87 -9.54
N THR A 3 -10.98 -28.80 -9.73
CA THR A 3 -10.64 -27.51 -9.15
C THR A 3 -10.87 -27.52 -7.65
N GLY A 4 -9.78 -27.36 -6.88
CA GLY A 4 -9.84 -27.26 -5.43
C GLY A 4 -10.57 -26.01 -4.94
N TYR A 5 -10.88 -25.94 -3.66
CA TYR A 5 -11.48 -24.76 -3.00
C TYR A 5 -10.68 -23.46 -3.25
N CYS A 6 -9.40 -23.58 -3.51
CA CYS A 6 -8.55 -22.42 -3.85
C CYS A 6 -8.67 -21.96 -5.31
N GLY A 7 -9.50 -22.60 -6.14
CA GLY A 7 -9.67 -22.30 -7.57
C GLY A 7 -8.51 -22.82 -8.45
N LYS A 8 -7.62 -23.65 -7.92
CA LYS A 8 -6.53 -24.30 -8.67
C LYS A 8 -6.85 -25.76 -8.92
N ASP A 9 -6.26 -26.30 -9.99
CA ASP A 9 -6.24 -27.73 -10.23
C ASP A 9 -5.49 -28.44 -9.08
N CYS A 10 -6.14 -29.41 -8.44
CA CYS A 10 -5.57 -30.21 -7.37
C CYS A 10 -4.37 -31.04 -7.82
N GLY A 11 -4.28 -31.38 -9.11
CA GLY A 11 -3.16 -32.11 -9.70
C GLY A 11 -1.82 -31.36 -9.63
N VAL A 12 -1.86 -30.01 -9.62
CA VAL A 12 -0.68 -29.12 -9.54
C VAL A 12 -0.52 -28.44 -8.17
N CYS A 13 -1.21 -28.91 -7.14
CA CYS A 13 -1.10 -28.35 -5.81
C CYS A 13 0.22 -28.76 -5.12
N ALA A 14 1.05 -27.76 -4.72
CA ALA A 14 2.33 -28.02 -4.08
C ALA A 14 2.20 -28.79 -2.77
N ARG A 15 1.14 -28.53 -2.00
CA ARG A 15 0.90 -29.20 -0.73
C ARG A 15 0.45 -30.64 -0.85
N ARG A 16 0.02 -31.06 -2.02
CA ARG A 16 -0.43 -32.45 -2.22
C ARG A 16 0.66 -33.48 -1.87
N GLY A 17 1.92 -33.14 -2.18
CA GLY A 17 3.07 -33.97 -1.81
C GLY A 17 3.51 -33.85 -0.34
N GLU A 18 3.36 -32.64 0.24
CA GLU A 18 3.81 -32.37 1.61
C GLU A 18 2.91 -32.99 2.69
N ILE A 19 1.59 -33.03 2.45
CA ILE A 19 0.58 -33.46 3.43
C ILE A 19 -0.22 -34.68 2.98
N SER A 20 0.26 -35.43 1.96
CA SER A 20 -0.45 -36.59 1.39
C SER A 20 -1.92 -36.31 1.07
N CYS A 21 -2.20 -35.10 0.55
CA CYS A 21 -3.55 -34.62 0.32
C CYS A 21 -4.23 -35.36 -0.85
N PRO A 22 -5.37 -36.04 -0.65
CA PRO A 22 -6.08 -36.74 -1.71
C PRO A 22 -6.75 -35.79 -2.72
N GLY A 23 -6.87 -34.51 -2.39
CA GLY A 23 -7.59 -33.49 -3.16
C GLY A 23 -8.69 -32.84 -2.34
N CYS A 24 -8.96 -31.57 -2.60
CA CYS A 24 -9.89 -30.77 -1.76
C CYS A 24 -11.34 -31.27 -1.79
N ARG A 25 -11.73 -32.05 -2.81
CA ARG A 25 -13.11 -32.50 -3.05
C ARG A 25 -13.28 -34.02 -3.12
N LEU A 26 -12.23 -34.78 -2.86
CA LEU A 26 -12.24 -36.24 -3.01
C LEU A 26 -12.59 -36.99 -1.72
N GLY A 27 -13.02 -36.31 -0.67
CA GLY A 27 -13.50 -36.95 0.56
C GLY A 27 -15.02 -37.00 0.64
N PRO A 28 -15.64 -38.08 1.15
CA PRO A 28 -17.09 -38.14 1.36
C PRO A 28 -17.47 -37.16 2.48
N GLY A 29 -17.90 -35.96 2.10
CA GLY A 29 -18.58 -35.01 2.98
C GLY A 29 -17.72 -34.11 3.89
N GLU A 30 -16.44 -34.42 4.08
CA GLU A 30 -15.50 -33.56 4.83
C GLU A 30 -14.27 -33.23 3.97
N PRO A 31 -13.79 -31.99 4.01
CA PRO A 31 -12.47 -31.72 3.45
C PRO A 31 -11.48 -32.56 4.26
N SER A 32 -10.92 -33.59 3.65
CA SER A 32 -9.91 -34.48 4.22
C SER A 32 -8.66 -33.74 4.73
N ASN A 33 -8.68 -32.42 4.64
CA ASN A 33 -7.63 -31.49 5.04
C ASN A 33 -8.15 -30.42 5.99
N ALA A 34 -8.35 -30.81 7.26
CA ALA A 34 -8.45 -29.85 8.36
C ALA A 34 -7.26 -28.88 8.41
N GLU A 35 -6.15 -29.24 7.77
CA GLU A 35 -4.91 -28.45 7.69
C GLU A 35 -4.89 -27.40 6.58
N CYS A 36 -5.78 -27.47 5.55
CA CYS A 36 -5.82 -26.46 4.51
C CYS A 36 -6.67 -25.26 4.96
N PRO A 37 -6.08 -24.11 5.29
CA PRO A 37 -6.82 -22.96 5.81
C PRO A 37 -7.80 -22.36 4.78
N ILE A 38 -7.57 -22.58 3.48
CA ILE A 38 -8.45 -22.13 2.40
C ILE A 38 -9.68 -23.04 2.32
N ALA A 39 -9.48 -24.36 2.30
CA ALA A 39 -10.60 -25.32 2.26
C ALA A 39 -11.50 -25.14 3.48
N ARG A 40 -10.92 -25.07 4.68
CA ARG A 40 -11.64 -24.82 5.92
C ARG A 40 -12.47 -23.53 5.88
N CYS A 41 -11.89 -22.44 5.37
CA CYS A 41 -12.59 -21.18 5.24
C CYS A 41 -13.77 -21.25 4.26
N CYS A 42 -13.57 -21.86 3.08
CA CYS A 42 -14.64 -22.00 2.11
C CYS A 42 -15.79 -22.88 2.61
N VAL A 43 -15.48 -23.96 3.31
CA VAL A 43 -16.49 -24.85 3.93
C VAL A 43 -17.25 -24.10 5.03
N GLN A 44 -16.56 -23.41 5.93
CA GLN A 44 -17.20 -22.65 7.02
C GLN A 44 -18.11 -21.52 6.52
N LEU A 45 -17.76 -20.90 5.39
CA LEU A 45 -18.51 -19.78 4.81
C LEU A 45 -19.43 -20.22 3.67
N HIS A 46 -19.58 -21.53 3.44
CA HIS A 46 -20.41 -22.12 2.37
C HIS A 46 -20.08 -21.61 0.95
N TYR A 47 -18.83 -21.25 0.68
CA TYR A 47 -18.39 -20.90 -0.67
C TYR A 47 -17.95 -22.14 -1.45
N GLY A 48 -18.42 -22.26 -2.67
CA GLY A 48 -18.01 -23.36 -3.57
C GLY A 48 -16.52 -23.33 -3.92
N ASN A 49 -15.92 -22.15 -3.93
CA ASN A 49 -14.48 -21.91 -4.04
C ASN A 49 -14.10 -20.51 -3.53
N CYS A 50 -12.81 -20.27 -3.36
CA CYS A 50 -12.31 -19.00 -2.85
C CYS A 50 -12.52 -17.82 -3.81
N SER A 51 -12.75 -18.07 -5.11
CA SER A 51 -13.03 -17.01 -6.10
C SER A 51 -14.44 -16.42 -5.96
N ALA A 52 -15.35 -17.15 -5.34
CA ALA A 52 -16.70 -16.68 -5.03
C ALA A 52 -16.75 -15.76 -3.77
N CYS A 53 -15.66 -15.68 -3.00
CA CYS A 53 -15.60 -14.85 -1.81
C CYS A 53 -15.41 -13.37 -2.19
N PRO A 54 -16.24 -12.44 -1.66
CA PRO A 54 -16.09 -11.00 -1.92
C PRO A 54 -14.72 -10.43 -1.48
N GLN A 55 -14.10 -11.06 -0.46
CA GLN A 55 -12.80 -10.66 0.08
C GLN A 55 -11.62 -11.44 -0.53
N ASN A 56 -11.83 -12.15 -1.62
CA ASN A 56 -10.80 -13.00 -2.24
C ASN A 56 -9.48 -12.27 -2.48
N ARG A 57 -9.53 -11.03 -2.98
CA ARG A 57 -8.33 -10.24 -3.31
C ARG A 57 -7.53 -9.78 -2.08
N CYS A 58 -8.19 -9.64 -0.94
CA CYS A 58 -7.63 -9.13 0.31
C CYS A 58 -7.42 -10.22 1.37
N CYS A 59 -7.69 -11.47 1.02
CA CYS A 59 -7.72 -12.55 1.99
C CYS A 59 -6.31 -12.91 2.47
N GLU A 60 -6.00 -12.67 3.74
CA GLU A 60 -4.72 -13.01 4.37
C GLU A 60 -4.41 -14.52 4.30
N ARG A 61 -5.45 -15.37 4.31
CA ARG A 61 -5.30 -16.82 4.17
C ARG A 61 -4.79 -17.23 2.79
N LEU A 62 -4.90 -16.36 1.79
CA LEU A 62 -4.28 -16.54 0.49
C LEU A 62 -2.82 -16.08 0.47
N GLY A 63 -2.36 -15.33 1.48
CA GLY A 63 -1.00 -14.81 1.59
C GLY A 63 0.06 -15.92 1.70
N TRP A 64 -0.28 -17.12 2.19
CA TRP A 64 0.64 -18.25 2.16
C TRP A 64 0.90 -18.79 0.74
N ARG A 65 0.06 -18.42 -0.25
CA ARG A 65 0.33 -18.68 -1.67
C ARG A 65 1.56 -17.92 -2.18
N SER A 66 1.92 -16.80 -1.55
CA SER A 66 3.08 -15.99 -1.96
C SER A 66 4.42 -16.66 -1.58
N ARG A 67 4.40 -17.70 -0.77
CA ARG A 67 5.58 -18.53 -0.45
C ARG A 67 5.81 -19.66 -1.45
N GLU A 68 5.18 -19.61 -2.62
CA GLU A 68 5.47 -20.56 -3.71
C GLU A 68 6.90 -20.36 -4.25
N PRO A 69 7.63 -21.44 -4.60
CA PRO A 69 8.97 -21.35 -5.17
C PRO A 69 9.00 -20.47 -6.44
N GLU A 70 10.12 -19.78 -6.64
CA GLU A 70 10.36 -18.82 -7.74
C GLU A 70 9.90 -19.30 -9.14
N ARG A 71 10.02 -20.62 -9.42
CA ARG A 71 9.55 -21.22 -10.68
C ARG A 71 8.05 -21.06 -10.94
N ARG A 72 7.23 -20.94 -9.89
CA ARG A 72 5.78 -20.74 -10.04
C ARG A 72 5.41 -19.27 -10.20
N LEU A 73 6.18 -18.38 -9.57
CA LEU A 73 6.05 -16.94 -9.79
C LEU A 73 6.40 -16.58 -11.23
N ALA A 74 7.48 -17.15 -11.78
CA ALA A 74 7.84 -17.00 -13.17
C ALA A 74 6.75 -17.53 -14.13
N LYS A 75 6.11 -18.67 -13.81
CA LYS A 75 5.00 -19.24 -14.59
C LYS A 75 3.73 -18.36 -14.52
N ARG A 76 3.46 -17.72 -13.37
CA ARG A 76 2.37 -16.74 -13.22
C ARG A 76 2.64 -15.46 -13.98
N ALA A 77 3.86 -14.95 -13.90
CA ALA A 77 4.28 -13.77 -14.66
C ALA A 77 4.19 -14.04 -16.18
N ALA A 78 4.56 -15.26 -16.62
CA ALA A 78 4.40 -15.67 -18.01
C ALA A 78 2.93 -15.85 -18.42
N ALA A 79 2.08 -16.40 -17.54
CA ALA A 79 0.64 -16.54 -17.79
C ALA A 79 -0.09 -15.17 -17.76
N TYR A 80 0.35 -14.24 -16.92
CA TYR A 80 -0.14 -12.86 -16.90
C TYR A 80 0.29 -12.11 -18.17
N ARG A 81 1.53 -12.35 -18.65
CA ARG A 81 2.06 -11.81 -19.91
C ARG A 81 1.38 -12.40 -21.15
N GLY A 82 0.95 -13.65 -21.10
CA GLY A 82 0.34 -14.35 -22.24
C GLY A 82 -1.16 -14.10 -22.42
N ARG A 83 -1.85 -13.39 -21.51
CA ARG A 83 -3.27 -13.06 -21.66
C ARG A 83 -3.42 -11.63 -22.19
N SER A 84 -4.13 -11.49 -23.31
CA SER A 84 -4.58 -10.19 -23.81
C SER A 84 -5.34 -9.38 -22.76
N GLU A 85 -6.14 -10.03 -21.91
CA GLU A 85 -6.78 -9.47 -20.72
C GLU A 85 -5.79 -8.90 -19.69
N GLY A 86 -4.60 -9.49 -19.58
CA GLY A 86 -3.54 -9.02 -18.68
C GLY A 86 -2.92 -7.69 -19.15
N ALA A 87 -2.68 -7.56 -20.45
CA ALA A 87 -2.16 -6.32 -21.03
C ALA A 87 -3.21 -5.20 -20.99
N GLU A 88 -4.47 -5.53 -21.21
CA GLU A 88 -5.57 -4.57 -21.15
C GLU A 88 -5.83 -4.09 -19.72
N SER A 89 -5.73 -4.95 -18.71
CA SER A 89 -5.83 -4.56 -17.30
C SER A 89 -4.58 -3.83 -16.76
N ALA A 90 -3.40 -4.04 -17.35
CA ALA A 90 -2.16 -3.39 -16.94
C ALA A 90 -2.09 -1.92 -17.37
N ARG A 91 -2.65 -1.56 -18.53
CA ARG A 91 -2.66 -0.19 -19.05
C ARG A 91 -3.24 0.85 -18.07
N PRO A 92 -4.48 0.67 -17.54
CA PRO A 92 -5.04 1.64 -16.60
C PRO A 92 -4.24 1.73 -15.29
N VAL A 93 -3.66 0.63 -14.81
CA VAL A 93 -2.80 0.62 -13.62
C VAL A 93 -1.52 1.41 -13.88
N ALA A 94 -0.83 1.16 -15.00
CA ALA A 94 0.37 1.91 -15.39
C ALA A 94 0.11 3.40 -15.47
N ARG A 95 -1.00 3.82 -16.12
CA ARG A 95 -1.37 5.22 -16.24
C ARG A 95 -1.65 5.87 -14.88
N LYS A 96 -2.37 5.18 -13.99
CA LYS A 96 -2.66 5.68 -12.63
C LYS A 96 -1.39 5.83 -11.79
N LEU A 97 -0.47 4.86 -11.85
CA LEU A 97 0.82 4.92 -11.16
C LEU A 97 1.68 6.08 -11.69
N GLN A 98 1.66 6.31 -13.00
CA GLN A 98 2.36 7.45 -13.59
C GLN A 98 1.75 8.79 -13.15
N LEU A 99 0.42 8.88 -13.06
CA LEU A 99 -0.25 10.07 -12.53
C LEU A 99 0.08 10.31 -11.05
N LEU A 100 0.16 9.24 -10.22
CA LEU A 100 0.62 9.35 -8.83
C LEU A 100 2.02 9.95 -8.75
N PHE A 101 2.94 9.49 -9.60
CA PHE A 101 4.31 10.05 -9.67
C PHE A 101 4.28 11.56 -9.98
N TRP A 102 3.53 11.98 -11.00
CA TRP A 102 3.46 13.39 -11.38
C TRP A 102 2.77 14.28 -10.35
N LEU A 103 1.82 13.75 -9.56
CA LEU A 103 1.14 14.51 -8.50
C LEU A 103 2.04 14.83 -7.29
N ILE A 104 3.15 14.14 -7.11
CA ILE A 104 4.11 14.46 -6.05
C ILE A 104 4.82 15.79 -6.32
N ILE A 105 5.05 16.14 -7.60
CA ILE A 105 5.76 17.36 -7.98
C ILE A 105 5.02 18.63 -7.53
N PRO A 106 3.72 18.83 -7.82
CA PRO A 106 2.97 19.96 -7.27
C PRO A 106 3.00 20.01 -5.74
N GLY A 107 2.98 18.85 -5.06
CA GLY A 107 3.11 18.75 -3.61
C GLY A 107 4.45 19.31 -3.11
N LEU A 108 5.56 18.98 -3.76
CA LEU A 108 6.87 19.52 -3.43
C LEU A 108 6.97 21.04 -3.70
N LEU A 109 6.46 21.49 -4.84
CA LEU A 109 6.45 22.91 -5.17
C LEU A 109 5.57 23.72 -4.21
N SER A 110 4.45 23.15 -3.77
CA SER A 110 3.58 23.80 -2.78
C SER A 110 4.25 23.95 -1.42
N ALA A 111 5.05 22.97 -1.00
CA ALA A 111 5.83 23.06 0.24
C ALA A 111 6.89 24.19 0.18
N LEU A 112 7.52 24.40 -0.98
CA LEU A 112 8.43 25.51 -1.19
C LEU A 112 7.68 26.86 -1.17
N ALA A 113 6.53 26.94 -1.81
CA ALA A 113 5.71 28.15 -1.85
C ALA A 113 5.19 28.56 -0.47
N GLN A 114 4.87 27.60 0.40
CA GLN A 114 4.43 27.86 1.78
C GLN A 114 5.55 28.46 2.67
N ASN A 115 6.81 28.23 2.32
CA ASN A 115 7.97 28.85 2.99
C ASN A 115 8.34 30.23 2.44
N ALA A 116 7.61 30.74 1.43
CA ALA A 116 7.84 32.06 0.87
C ALA A 116 7.37 33.17 1.83
N ARG A 117 8.01 34.34 1.73
CA ARG A 117 7.64 35.51 2.56
C ARG A 117 6.39 36.25 2.06
N LEU A 118 5.87 35.89 0.88
CA LEU A 118 4.72 36.55 0.25
C LEU A 118 3.42 35.82 0.63
N PRO A 119 2.47 36.49 1.31
CA PRO A 119 1.22 35.84 1.78
C PRO A 119 0.41 35.20 0.66
N ALA A 120 0.41 35.81 -0.54
CA ALA A 120 -0.30 35.25 -1.70
C ALA A 120 0.32 33.92 -2.16
N LEU A 121 1.64 33.75 -2.10
CA LEU A 121 2.32 32.48 -2.44
C LEU A 121 2.05 31.41 -1.37
N VAL A 122 2.00 31.80 -0.10
CA VAL A 122 1.66 30.88 1.00
C VAL A 122 0.25 30.32 0.81
N LEU A 123 -0.73 31.19 0.53
CA LEU A 123 -2.11 30.79 0.30
C LEU A 123 -2.24 29.89 -0.95
N ALA A 124 -1.60 30.28 -2.06
CA ALA A 124 -1.58 29.48 -3.28
C ALA A 124 -0.93 28.10 -3.04
N GLY A 125 0.19 28.06 -2.31
CA GLY A 125 0.85 26.83 -1.90
C GLY A 125 -0.04 25.92 -1.05
N LEU A 126 -0.79 26.49 -0.11
CA LEU A 126 -1.76 25.74 0.69
C LEU A 126 -2.85 25.09 -0.17
N ILE A 127 -3.47 25.85 -1.06
CA ILE A 127 -4.51 25.37 -1.97
C ILE A 127 -3.97 24.24 -2.86
N VAL A 128 -2.81 24.43 -3.48
CA VAL A 128 -2.16 23.42 -4.35
C VAL A 128 -1.83 22.17 -3.54
N SER A 129 -1.34 22.31 -2.31
CA SER A 129 -1.03 21.19 -1.41
C SER A 129 -2.27 20.34 -1.12
N VAL A 130 -3.37 20.96 -0.70
CA VAL A 130 -4.63 20.27 -0.40
C VAL A 130 -5.18 19.57 -1.64
N LEU A 131 -5.22 20.26 -2.78
CA LEU A 131 -5.75 19.70 -4.03
C LEU A 131 -4.89 18.54 -4.56
N SER A 132 -3.57 18.67 -4.53
CA SER A 132 -2.66 17.60 -4.99
C SER A 132 -2.75 16.36 -4.10
N ARG A 133 -2.82 16.52 -2.78
CA ARG A 133 -2.96 15.40 -1.83
C ARG A 133 -4.34 14.74 -1.91
N ALA A 134 -5.40 15.53 -2.09
CA ALA A 134 -6.75 14.99 -2.32
C ALA A 134 -6.84 14.22 -3.64
N ALA A 135 -6.25 14.73 -4.72
CA ALA A 135 -6.16 14.03 -6.00
C ALA A 135 -5.32 12.74 -5.89
N TYR A 136 -4.22 12.78 -5.13
CA TYR A 136 -3.40 11.62 -4.84
C TYR A 136 -4.20 10.54 -4.12
N ALA A 137 -4.93 10.90 -3.07
CA ALA A 137 -5.80 9.99 -2.32
C ALA A 137 -6.92 9.39 -3.21
N ALA A 138 -7.53 10.21 -4.08
CA ALA A 138 -8.53 9.74 -5.03
C ALA A 138 -7.96 8.72 -6.04
N LEU A 139 -6.73 8.93 -6.51
CA LEU A 139 -6.05 7.94 -7.37
C LEU A 139 -5.74 6.64 -6.62
N LEU A 140 -5.30 6.71 -5.36
CA LEU A 140 -5.12 5.51 -4.54
C LEU A 140 -6.44 4.76 -4.36
N LEU A 141 -7.54 5.45 -4.05
CA LEU A 141 -8.87 4.83 -3.98
C LEU A 141 -9.27 4.17 -5.30
N SER A 142 -8.96 4.79 -6.44
CA SER A 142 -9.24 4.23 -7.77
C SER A 142 -8.39 3.00 -8.09
N LEU A 143 -7.20 2.85 -7.49
CA LEU A 143 -6.36 1.65 -7.56
C LEU A 143 -6.86 0.53 -6.63
N GLY A 144 -7.79 0.83 -5.75
CA GLY A 144 -8.42 -0.13 -4.83
C GLY A 144 -9.14 -1.29 -5.52
N SER A 145 -9.42 -1.19 -6.83
CA SER A 145 -9.90 -2.32 -7.65
C SER A 145 -8.80 -3.37 -7.91
N SER A 146 -7.52 -2.98 -7.87
CA SER A 146 -6.37 -3.86 -8.09
C SER A 146 -5.91 -4.53 -6.80
N ASP A 147 -5.89 -3.79 -5.68
CA ASP A 147 -5.58 -4.31 -4.34
C ASP A 147 -6.33 -3.46 -3.29
N CYS A 148 -6.99 -4.12 -2.33
CA CYS A 148 -7.78 -3.45 -1.28
C CYS A 148 -6.94 -2.53 -0.38
N ARG A 149 -5.64 -2.79 -0.24
CA ARG A 149 -4.73 -1.96 0.55
C ARG A 149 -4.66 -0.54 0.03
N TYR A 150 -4.78 -0.33 -1.29
CA TYR A 150 -4.89 1.02 -1.87
C TYR A 150 -6.14 1.77 -1.39
N ARG A 151 -7.24 1.06 -1.13
CA ARG A 151 -8.45 1.70 -0.57
C ARG A 151 -8.19 2.22 0.84
N HIS A 152 -7.53 1.42 1.68
CA HIS A 152 -7.15 1.85 3.04
C HIS A 152 -6.13 2.99 2.99
N ALA A 153 -5.11 2.88 2.12
CA ALA A 153 -4.14 3.95 1.91
C ALA A 153 -4.82 5.26 1.50
N GLY A 154 -5.68 5.22 0.48
CA GLY A 154 -6.39 6.40 -0.01
C GLY A 154 -7.34 7.01 1.03
N ALA A 155 -8.09 6.17 1.77
CA ALA A 155 -9.00 6.63 2.82
C ALA A 155 -8.24 7.31 3.97
N LEU A 156 -7.14 6.72 4.43
CA LEU A 156 -6.31 7.30 5.49
C LEU A 156 -5.59 8.57 5.03
N THR A 157 -5.10 8.62 3.80
CA THR A 157 -4.52 9.85 3.22
C THR A 157 -5.55 10.97 3.14
N LEU A 158 -6.78 10.66 2.71
CA LEU A 158 -7.87 11.65 2.67
C LEU A 158 -8.23 12.13 4.07
N LEU A 159 -8.33 11.21 5.05
CA LEU A 159 -8.56 11.55 6.45
C LEU A 159 -7.45 12.48 6.99
N ALA A 160 -6.18 12.18 6.70
CA ALA A 160 -5.06 13.03 7.09
C ALA A 160 -5.20 14.44 6.52
N VAL A 161 -5.53 14.59 5.23
CA VAL A 161 -5.77 15.90 4.59
C VAL A 161 -6.89 16.68 5.28
N VAL A 162 -8.00 16.02 5.62
CA VAL A 162 -9.13 16.66 6.33
C VAL A 162 -8.71 17.11 7.72
N LEU A 163 -8.02 16.26 8.48
CA LEU A 163 -7.57 16.59 9.84
C LEU A 163 -6.54 17.72 9.86
N GLU A 164 -5.57 17.72 8.93
CA GLU A 164 -4.58 18.80 8.81
C GLU A 164 -5.22 20.12 8.41
N THR A 165 -6.20 20.07 7.49
CA THR A 165 -6.96 21.26 7.10
C THR A 165 -7.78 21.79 8.28
N ALA A 166 -8.47 20.92 9.03
CA ALA A 166 -9.17 21.30 10.25
C ALA A 166 -8.22 21.91 11.29
N LEU A 167 -7.03 21.32 11.48
CA LEU A 167 -6.02 21.84 12.39
C LEU A 167 -5.58 23.26 12.02
N SER A 168 -5.42 23.58 10.72
CA SER A 168 -5.05 24.93 10.29
C SER A 168 -6.12 25.98 10.65
N PHE A 169 -7.40 25.62 10.65
CA PHE A 169 -8.47 26.49 11.12
C PHE A 169 -8.52 26.61 12.65
N VAL A 170 -8.24 25.51 13.36
CA VAL A 170 -8.20 25.48 14.83
C VAL A 170 -7.05 26.35 15.36
N THR A 171 -5.88 26.32 14.76
CA THR A 171 -4.71 27.11 15.19
C THR A 171 -4.85 28.60 14.90
N SER A 172 -5.74 29.00 13.98
CA SER A 172 -6.08 30.41 13.72
C SER A 172 -7.14 30.98 14.67
N GLY A 173 -7.78 30.15 15.51
CA GLY A 173 -8.83 30.52 16.46
C GLY A 173 -8.45 30.28 17.93
N VAL A 174 -9.31 30.74 18.87
CA VAL A 174 -9.11 30.58 20.33
C VAL A 174 -9.58 29.19 20.78
N TYR A 175 -8.87 28.15 20.38
CA TYR A 175 -9.16 26.78 20.82
C TYR A 175 -8.15 26.28 21.85
N SER A 176 -8.56 25.26 22.64
CA SER A 176 -7.73 24.68 23.67
C SER A 176 -6.50 23.95 23.09
N VAL A 177 -5.34 24.11 23.71
CA VAL A 177 -4.08 23.44 23.32
C VAL A 177 -4.25 21.91 23.24
N SER A 178 -5.09 21.33 24.10
CA SER A 178 -5.38 19.90 24.12
C SER A 178 -6.11 19.41 22.86
N GLY A 179 -7.04 20.20 22.34
CA GLY A 179 -7.75 19.86 21.08
C GLY A 179 -6.84 19.89 19.87
N ALA A 180 -5.96 20.89 19.78
CA ALA A 180 -4.97 20.98 18.70
C ALA A 180 -3.97 19.81 18.74
N LEU A 181 -3.52 19.40 19.93
CA LEU A 181 -2.63 18.25 20.10
C LEU A 181 -3.30 16.94 19.66
N PHE A 182 -4.54 16.71 20.06
CA PHE A 182 -5.29 15.52 19.67
C PHE A 182 -5.46 15.44 18.13
N LEU A 183 -5.86 16.55 17.50
CA LEU A 183 -5.99 16.61 16.03
C LEU A 183 -4.66 16.37 15.32
N SER A 184 -3.56 16.93 15.83
CA SER A 184 -2.22 16.71 15.28
C SER A 184 -1.80 15.25 15.34
N LEU A 185 -2.01 14.58 16.48
CA LEU A 185 -1.70 13.17 16.64
C LEU A 185 -2.57 12.28 15.75
N ALA A 186 -3.86 12.58 15.63
CA ALA A 186 -4.78 11.87 14.75
C ALA A 186 -4.38 12.03 13.28
N ALA A 187 -4.02 13.24 12.85
CA ALA A 187 -3.54 13.52 11.49
C ALA A 187 -2.23 12.76 11.19
N LEU A 188 -1.29 12.78 12.13
CA LEU A 188 -0.02 12.05 12.02
C LEU A 188 -0.25 10.54 11.91
N ALA A 189 -1.11 9.97 12.75
CA ALA A 189 -1.45 8.56 12.72
C ALA A 189 -2.13 8.15 11.40
N ALA A 190 -3.05 8.97 10.89
CA ALA A 190 -3.71 8.75 9.61
C ALA A 190 -2.71 8.83 8.44
N ALA A 191 -1.83 9.83 8.43
CA ALA A 191 -0.80 9.98 7.40
C ALA A 191 0.18 8.80 7.42
N PHE A 192 0.68 8.42 8.61
CA PHE A 192 1.57 7.27 8.78
C PHE A 192 0.93 5.97 8.31
N GLY A 193 -0.31 5.70 8.74
CA GLY A 193 -1.06 4.52 8.31
C GLY A 193 -1.30 4.49 6.79
N GLY A 194 -1.63 5.63 6.19
CA GLY A 194 -1.82 5.78 4.75
C GLY A 194 -0.58 5.39 3.96
N GLU A 195 0.59 5.90 4.33
CA GLU A 195 1.88 5.57 3.72
C GLU A 195 2.24 4.08 3.91
N CYS A 196 2.03 3.52 5.11
CA CYS A 196 2.28 2.11 5.37
C CYS A 196 1.45 1.19 4.46
N TYR A 197 0.14 1.48 4.34
CA TYR A 197 -0.74 0.71 3.45
C TYR A 197 -0.36 0.88 1.98
N GLU A 198 0.07 2.06 1.55
CA GLU A 198 0.55 2.32 0.19
C GLU A 198 1.78 1.48 -0.14
N TYR A 199 2.81 1.48 0.73
CA TYR A 199 4.02 0.67 0.50
C TYR A 199 3.71 -0.83 0.48
N MET A 200 2.83 -1.31 1.37
CA MET A 200 2.37 -2.70 1.34
C MET A 200 1.59 -3.02 0.07
N ALA A 201 0.78 -2.10 -0.44
CA ALA A 201 0.02 -2.28 -1.67
C ALA A 201 0.95 -2.38 -2.90
N HIS A 202 1.96 -1.49 -3.00
CA HIS A 202 2.96 -1.57 -4.06
C HIS A 202 3.77 -2.87 -4.00
N ALA A 203 4.21 -3.29 -2.81
CA ALA A 203 4.91 -4.54 -2.64
C ALA A 203 4.05 -5.76 -3.03
N ALA A 204 2.76 -5.75 -2.67
CA ALA A 204 1.83 -6.83 -3.02
C ALA A 204 1.53 -6.87 -4.53
N LEU A 205 1.36 -5.70 -5.14
CA LEU A 205 1.10 -5.57 -6.57
C LEU A 205 2.28 -6.10 -7.41
N LEU A 206 3.52 -5.88 -6.94
CA LEU A 206 4.74 -6.30 -7.62
C LEU A 206 5.16 -7.74 -7.31
N SER A 207 4.73 -8.32 -6.20
CA SER A 207 5.19 -9.64 -5.73
C SER A 207 4.95 -10.80 -6.71
N ALA A 208 4.14 -10.59 -7.77
CA ALA A 208 3.91 -11.55 -8.85
C ALA A 208 4.66 -11.21 -10.15
N LEU A 209 5.28 -10.03 -10.23
CA LEU A 209 5.86 -9.48 -11.45
C LEU A 209 7.37 -9.22 -11.30
N ASP A 210 7.78 -8.63 -10.18
CA ASP A 210 9.16 -8.26 -9.88
C ASP A 210 9.37 -8.35 -8.37
N ASP A 211 9.88 -9.49 -7.90
CA ASP A 211 10.11 -9.75 -6.48
C ASP A 211 11.20 -8.84 -5.90
N GLU A 212 12.22 -8.49 -6.70
CA GLU A 212 13.29 -7.60 -6.23
C GLU A 212 12.76 -6.21 -5.92
N LEU A 213 11.92 -5.66 -6.80
CA LEU A 213 11.30 -4.36 -6.57
C LEU A 213 10.26 -4.40 -5.43
N ALA A 214 9.55 -5.51 -5.29
CA ALA A 214 8.64 -5.73 -4.17
C ALA A 214 9.36 -5.74 -2.81
N ASP A 215 10.55 -6.39 -2.74
CA ASP A 215 11.38 -6.40 -1.54
C ASP A 215 11.95 -5.01 -1.22
N LYS A 216 12.29 -4.22 -2.23
CA LYS A 216 12.71 -2.82 -2.06
C LYS A 216 11.59 -1.98 -1.41
N TRP A 217 10.32 -2.17 -1.83
CA TRP A 217 9.17 -1.52 -1.20
C TRP A 217 8.97 -1.95 0.25
N ARG A 218 9.15 -3.25 0.57
CA ARG A 218 9.10 -3.75 1.97
C ARG A 218 10.19 -3.16 2.84
N ASN A 219 11.40 -3.04 2.30
CA ASN A 219 12.51 -2.41 3.01
C ASN A 219 12.27 -0.91 3.22
N LEU A 220 11.74 -0.21 2.20
CA LEU A 220 11.37 1.20 2.33
C LEU A 220 10.34 1.41 3.45
N LEU A 221 9.33 0.54 3.57
CA LEU A 221 8.37 0.56 4.67
C LEU A 221 9.05 0.44 6.04
N ARG A 222 10.02 -0.49 6.18
CA ARG A 222 10.74 -0.70 7.45
C ARG A 222 11.51 0.56 7.86
N TRP A 223 12.24 1.16 6.93
CA TRP A 223 12.98 2.38 7.17
C TRP A 223 12.06 3.57 7.47
N TYR A 224 10.96 3.70 6.74
CA TYR A 224 9.95 4.72 6.99
C TYR A 224 9.36 4.60 8.39
N ALA A 225 8.96 3.39 8.80
CA ALA A 225 8.44 3.15 10.15
C ALA A 225 9.48 3.46 11.25
N LEU A 226 10.74 3.07 11.02
CA LEU A 226 11.83 3.34 11.97
C LEU A 226 12.04 4.85 12.15
N PHE A 227 12.21 5.60 11.06
CA PHE A 227 12.51 7.04 11.17
C PHE A 227 11.31 7.86 11.65
N THR A 228 10.08 7.49 11.24
CA THR A 228 8.88 8.13 11.77
C THR A 228 8.72 7.83 13.26
N GLY A 229 8.93 6.60 13.68
CA GLY A 229 8.90 6.21 15.09
C GLY A 229 9.98 6.95 15.90
N THR A 230 11.19 7.10 15.36
CA THR A 230 12.27 7.88 16.00
C THR A 230 11.89 9.36 16.14
N ALA A 231 11.28 9.96 15.11
CA ALA A 231 10.82 11.36 15.18
C ALA A 231 9.74 11.54 16.24
N VAL A 232 8.76 10.64 16.31
CA VAL A 232 7.71 10.69 17.35
C VAL A 232 8.31 10.49 18.74
N ALA A 233 9.22 9.54 18.93
CA ALA A 233 9.90 9.32 20.21
C ALA A 233 10.71 10.56 20.64
N ALA A 234 11.41 11.21 19.69
CA ALA A 234 12.15 12.44 19.96
C ALA A 234 11.23 13.58 20.44
N LEU A 235 10.05 13.72 19.87
CA LEU A 235 9.05 14.70 20.29
C LEU A 235 8.55 14.42 21.72
N LEU A 236 8.35 13.15 22.08
CA LEU A 236 7.91 12.75 23.42
C LEU A 236 9.02 12.93 24.47
N LEU A 237 10.29 12.81 24.08
CA LEU A 237 11.46 12.97 24.93
C LEU A 237 12.00 14.42 24.95
N SER A 238 11.16 15.40 24.65
CA SER A 238 11.54 16.83 24.53
C SER A 238 12.22 17.42 25.79
N GLY A 239 12.15 16.75 26.95
CA GLY A 239 12.90 17.13 28.14
C GLY A 239 14.43 17.06 27.95
N LEU A 240 14.95 16.34 26.97
CA LEU A 240 16.36 16.28 26.57
C LEU A 240 16.56 17.11 25.29
N MET A 241 16.39 18.42 25.38
CA MET A 241 16.22 19.35 24.25
C MET A 241 17.26 19.16 23.11
N LEU A 242 18.54 19.01 23.43
CA LEU A 242 19.60 18.86 22.43
C LEU A 242 19.49 17.52 21.67
N LEU A 243 19.25 16.41 22.37
CA LEU A 243 19.12 15.08 21.77
C LEU A 243 17.84 14.98 20.92
N ALA A 244 16.73 15.55 21.42
CA ALA A 244 15.48 15.60 20.68
C ALA A 244 15.62 16.41 19.37
N MET A 245 16.32 17.55 19.41
CA MET A 245 16.58 18.37 18.23
C MET A 245 17.45 17.63 17.21
N LEU A 246 18.55 17.00 17.62
CA LEU A 246 19.39 16.20 16.72
C LEU A 246 18.64 15.01 16.12
N ALA A 247 17.85 14.28 16.92
CA ALA A 247 17.04 13.16 16.44
C ALA A 247 15.98 13.61 15.43
N THR A 248 15.35 14.76 15.66
CA THR A 248 14.35 15.31 14.74
C THR A 248 14.98 15.73 13.42
N ILE A 249 16.13 16.39 13.43
CA ILE A 249 16.84 16.79 12.21
C ILE A 249 17.27 15.56 11.42
N THR A 250 17.87 14.57 12.08
CA THR A 250 18.30 13.32 11.39
C THR A 250 17.11 12.55 10.82
N ALA A 251 16.01 12.45 11.55
CA ALA A 251 14.80 11.81 11.06
C ALA A 251 14.20 12.57 9.85
N ALA A 252 14.15 13.90 9.89
CA ALA A 252 13.67 14.72 8.79
C ALA A 252 14.51 14.54 7.51
N LEU A 253 15.84 14.54 7.64
CA LEU A 253 16.75 14.28 6.51
C LEU A 253 16.54 12.87 5.95
N ALA A 254 16.45 11.86 6.82
CA ALA A 254 16.20 10.48 6.40
C ALA A 254 14.85 10.33 5.69
N LEU A 255 13.78 10.92 6.21
CA LEU A 255 12.46 10.90 5.57
C LEU A 255 12.46 11.61 4.20
N THR A 256 13.23 12.68 4.05
CA THR A 256 13.42 13.35 2.76
C THR A 256 14.10 12.41 1.74
N VAL A 257 15.17 11.72 2.15
CA VAL A 257 15.84 10.72 1.30
C VAL A 257 14.88 9.58 0.94
N LEU A 258 14.11 9.07 1.89
CA LEU A 258 13.11 8.02 1.65
C LEU A 258 12.02 8.50 0.68
N GLY A 259 11.62 9.77 0.73
CA GLY A 259 10.70 10.39 -0.22
C GLY A 259 11.24 10.37 -1.66
N ILE A 260 12.54 10.67 -1.83
CA ILE A 260 13.21 10.59 -3.15
C ILE A 260 13.27 9.14 -3.63
N VAL A 261 13.62 8.20 -2.75
CA VAL A 261 13.65 6.76 -3.07
C VAL A 261 12.26 6.25 -3.45
N LYS A 262 11.21 6.69 -2.74
CA LYS A 262 9.81 6.40 -3.08
C LYS A 262 9.48 6.83 -4.50
N LEU A 263 9.89 8.03 -4.91
CA LEU A 263 9.70 8.53 -6.28
C LEU A 263 10.34 7.61 -7.32
N VAL A 264 11.59 7.21 -7.10
CA VAL A 264 12.31 6.30 -8.01
C VAL A 264 11.62 4.95 -8.10
N TYR A 265 11.15 4.40 -6.97
CA TYR A 265 10.47 3.12 -6.96
C TYR A 265 9.09 3.20 -7.60
N LEU A 266 8.36 4.30 -7.40
CA LEU A 266 7.07 4.54 -8.04
C LEU A 266 7.21 4.63 -9.56
N TYR A 267 8.23 5.37 -10.05
CA TYR A 267 8.54 5.44 -11.47
C TYR A 267 8.85 4.05 -12.05
N ARG A 268 9.72 3.27 -11.39
CA ARG A 268 10.06 1.90 -11.81
C ARG A 268 8.85 0.97 -11.81
N THR A 269 7.99 1.10 -10.79
CA THR A 269 6.73 0.33 -10.73
C THR A 269 5.84 0.66 -11.92
N ALA A 270 5.67 1.93 -12.27
CA ALA A 270 4.90 2.34 -13.44
C ALA A 270 5.52 1.81 -14.75
N ASP A 271 6.84 1.76 -14.83
CA ASP A 271 7.57 1.27 -16.02
C ASP A 271 7.41 -0.23 -16.23
N VAL A 272 7.45 -1.04 -15.15
CA VAL A 272 7.14 -2.47 -15.19
C VAL A 272 5.75 -2.73 -15.77
N PHE A 273 4.73 -2.01 -15.31
CA PHE A 273 3.36 -2.14 -15.84
C PHE A 273 3.22 -1.63 -17.26
N ARG A 274 3.96 -0.58 -17.64
CA ARG A 274 4.02 -0.10 -19.03
C ARG A 274 4.63 -1.14 -19.96
N GLY A 275 5.73 -1.80 -19.55
CA GLY A 275 6.36 -2.87 -20.31
C GLY A 275 5.44 -4.09 -20.53
N ILE A 276 4.55 -4.39 -19.56
CA ILE A 276 3.53 -5.43 -19.71
C ILE A 276 2.43 -4.99 -20.68
N ALA A 277 2.02 -3.74 -20.64
CA ALA A 277 0.94 -3.20 -21.48
C ALA A 277 1.33 -3.02 -22.95
N GLN A 278 2.64 -2.97 -23.27
CA GLN A 278 3.16 -2.82 -24.63
C GLN A 278 3.45 -4.16 -25.34
N ARG A 279 3.43 -5.26 -24.59
CA ARG A 279 3.62 -6.63 -25.11
C ARG A 279 2.29 -7.32 -25.37
#